data_f8e11b4a2281810cc51b34ec0920801c
#
_entry.id   f8e11b4a2281810cc51b34ec0920801c
#
_cell.length_a   1.000
_cell.length_b   1.000
_cell.length_c   1.000
_cell.angle_alpha   90.00
_cell.angle_beta   90.00
_cell.angle_gamma   90.00
#
_symmetry.space_group_name_H-M   'P 1'
#
loop_
_entity.id
_entity.type
_entity.pdbx_description
1 polymer ?
#
loop_
_entity_poly.entity_id
_entity_poly.type
_entity_poly.pdbx_seq_one_letter_code
_entity_poly.pdbx_strand_id
1 'polypeptide(L)'
;MCTNYKAPNEDPGINELKIGIGDLFRRAPWDIDVWPDYRAPVVLPDGDGSAVTEAVFGFWPKFMQPDRHDDKGKKLRKLDTVNARGEEVAEKRLYQRAWRDGQRCLIPAQYVVEPSYPHATPKAGGGWDRGPCVWQRIGLADWSAYCVAGIWRRYQGDDGRVLIGMTMLTLNADEHPLFKLMHRPEDEKRGVVMLRPADYDEWLHTKNVEAARAMLQLYPADEMCAAPDRPAK
;
A
#
# COMPACT_ATOMS: atom_id res chain seq x y z
N MET A 1 -6.31 -7.33 -2.66
CA MET A 1 -5.57 -6.04 -2.64
C MET A 1 -5.46 -5.60 -1.19
N CYS A 2 -4.28 -5.17 -0.80
CA CYS A 2 -3.97 -4.80 0.59
C CYS A 2 -4.82 -3.61 1.04
N THR A 3 -5.65 -3.82 2.05
CA THR A 3 -6.51 -2.78 2.63
C THR A 3 -6.20 -2.52 4.11
N ASN A 4 -5.23 -3.24 4.66
CA ASN A 4 -4.78 -3.07 6.03
C ASN A 4 -3.29 -3.38 6.16
N TYR A 5 -2.59 -2.57 6.90
CA TYR A 5 -1.18 -2.80 7.21
C TYR A 5 -0.82 -2.25 8.59
N LYS A 6 0.28 -2.73 9.14
CA LYS A 6 0.87 -2.26 10.39
C LYS A 6 1.88 -1.18 10.11
N ALA A 7 1.60 0.06 10.49
CA ALA A 7 2.58 1.13 10.45
C ALA A 7 3.50 1.09 11.69
N PRO A 8 4.80 1.37 11.56
CA PRO A 8 5.68 1.49 12.71
C PRO A 8 5.33 2.74 13.52
N ASN A 9 5.51 2.69 14.83
CA ASN A 9 5.33 3.81 15.77
C ASN A 9 6.65 4.25 16.43
N GLU A 10 7.72 3.54 16.14
CA GLU A 10 9.09 3.85 16.57
C GLU A 10 9.98 3.86 15.33
N ASP A 11 11.16 4.47 15.44
CA ASP A 11 12.14 4.35 14.37
C ASP A 11 12.54 2.86 14.29
N PRO A 12 11.97 2.12 13.36
CA PRO A 12 12.40 0.76 13.19
C PRO A 12 13.86 0.81 12.80
N GLY A 13 14.60 -0.23 13.10
CA GLY A 13 16.00 -0.37 12.69
C GLY A 13 16.24 -0.32 11.17
N ILE A 14 15.43 0.43 10.44
CA ILE A 14 15.72 0.93 9.09
C ILE A 14 16.80 2.01 9.30
N ASN A 15 17.98 1.55 9.73
CA ASN A 15 19.11 2.39 10.12
C ASN A 15 19.59 3.33 9.00
N GLU A 16 19.14 3.10 7.78
CA GLU A 16 19.46 3.88 6.58
C GLU A 16 18.51 5.07 6.40
N LEU A 17 17.33 5.02 7.03
CA LEU A 17 16.39 6.13 7.07
C LEU A 17 16.32 6.70 8.50
N LYS A 18 17.18 7.65 8.82
CA LYS A 18 17.04 8.47 10.05
C LYS A 18 15.89 9.46 9.90
N ILE A 19 14.66 8.97 9.76
CA ILE A 19 13.51 9.76 9.34
C ILE A 19 12.65 10.29 10.49
N GLY A 20 12.95 9.93 11.73
CA GLY A 20 12.24 10.47 12.89
C GLY A 20 10.77 10.04 13.00
N ILE A 21 10.45 8.80 12.63
CA ILE A 21 9.09 8.23 12.78
C ILE A 21 8.63 8.31 14.24
N GLY A 22 9.48 7.91 15.17
CA GLY A 22 9.16 7.96 16.59
C GLY A 22 8.93 9.39 17.09
N ASP A 23 9.67 10.37 16.60
CA ASP A 23 9.46 11.77 16.92
C ASP A 23 8.15 12.31 16.36
N LEU A 24 7.81 11.92 15.12
CA LEU A 24 6.53 12.29 14.54
C LEU A 24 5.37 11.64 15.30
N PHE A 25 5.48 10.35 15.63
CA PHE A 25 4.45 9.62 16.37
C PHE A 25 4.17 10.24 17.75
N ARG A 26 5.21 10.67 18.49
CA ARG A 26 5.04 11.35 19.78
C ARG A 26 4.30 12.69 19.66
N ARG A 27 4.46 13.40 18.54
CA ARG A 27 3.79 14.69 18.29
C ARG A 27 2.40 14.55 17.70
N ALA A 28 2.21 13.57 16.85
CA ALA A 28 0.97 13.31 16.11
C ALA A 28 0.73 11.79 16.01
N PRO A 29 0.22 11.15 17.10
CA PRO A 29 -0.01 9.72 17.09
C PRO A 29 -1.03 9.29 16.04
N TRP A 30 -0.76 8.18 15.37
CA TRP A 30 -1.68 7.50 14.45
C TRP A 30 -2.07 6.12 14.98
N ASP A 31 -3.13 5.55 14.40
CA ASP A 31 -3.46 4.15 14.64
C ASP A 31 -2.45 3.26 13.90
N ILE A 32 -1.76 2.40 14.65
CA ILE A 32 -0.75 1.51 14.08
C ILE A 32 -1.34 0.46 13.13
N ASP A 33 -2.62 0.08 13.31
CA ASP A 33 -3.39 -0.73 12.38
C ASP A 33 -4.07 0.19 11.36
N VAL A 34 -3.41 0.43 10.23
CA VAL A 34 -3.84 1.40 9.24
C VAL A 34 -4.87 0.81 8.28
N TRP A 35 -6.04 1.42 8.25
CA TRP A 35 -7.15 1.12 7.34
C TRP A 35 -7.35 2.24 6.31
N PRO A 36 -8.14 2.00 5.25
CA PRO A 36 -8.50 3.07 4.31
C PRO A 36 -9.01 4.32 5.02
N ASP A 37 -8.53 5.48 4.57
CA ASP A 37 -8.81 6.81 5.12
C ASP A 37 -8.17 7.11 6.50
N TYR A 38 -7.38 6.21 7.07
CA TYR A 38 -6.59 6.46 8.28
C TYR A 38 -5.33 7.27 7.95
N ARG A 39 -4.84 8.01 8.93
CA ARG A 39 -3.54 8.68 8.85
C ARG A 39 -2.42 7.71 9.21
N ALA A 40 -1.29 7.87 8.52
CA ALA A 40 -0.11 7.05 8.75
C ALA A 40 1.15 7.80 8.29
N PRO A 41 2.34 7.38 8.75
CA PRO A 41 3.58 7.98 8.32
C PRO A 41 3.85 7.69 6.85
N VAL A 42 4.40 8.68 6.17
CA VAL A 42 4.91 8.59 4.80
C VAL A 42 6.22 9.33 4.70
N VAL A 43 7.16 8.79 3.94
CA VAL A 43 8.43 9.46 3.63
C VAL A 43 8.31 10.09 2.24
N LEU A 44 8.59 11.37 2.18
CA LEU A 44 8.55 12.16 0.94
C LEU A 44 9.94 12.73 0.65
N PRO A 45 10.27 13.02 -0.62
CA PRO A 45 11.47 13.77 -0.95
C PRO A 45 11.39 15.19 -0.34
N ASP A 46 12.52 15.66 0.21
CA ASP A 46 12.68 17.00 0.76
C ASP A 46 14.06 17.55 0.34
N GLY A 47 14.06 18.36 -0.71
CA GLY A 47 15.29 18.75 -1.39
C GLY A 47 16.04 17.53 -1.93
N ASP A 48 17.32 17.42 -1.58
CA ASP A 48 18.18 16.26 -1.90
C ASP A 48 18.06 15.13 -0.85
N GLY A 49 17.23 15.33 0.17
CA GLY A 49 16.99 14.34 1.23
C GLY A 49 15.54 13.91 1.31
N SER A 50 15.16 13.38 2.47
CA SER A 50 13.80 12.91 2.72
C SER A 50 13.29 13.38 4.08
N ALA A 51 11.97 13.54 4.18
CA ALA A 51 11.30 13.89 5.43
C ALA A 51 10.09 12.98 5.66
N VAL A 52 9.86 12.63 6.95
CA VAL A 52 8.65 11.93 7.35
C VAL A 52 7.54 12.93 7.65
N THR A 53 6.35 12.63 7.18
CA THR A 53 5.13 13.39 7.47
C THR A 53 3.93 12.43 7.56
N GLU A 54 2.76 12.97 7.91
CA GLU A 54 1.51 12.20 7.87
C GLU A 54 0.84 12.27 6.50
N ALA A 55 0.30 11.15 6.05
CA ALA A 55 -0.60 11.07 4.91
C ALA A 55 -1.82 10.22 5.23
N VAL A 56 -2.89 10.40 4.45
CA VAL A 56 -4.07 9.54 4.51
C VAL A 56 -3.88 8.35 3.57
N PHE A 57 -4.14 7.15 4.07
CA PHE A 57 -4.12 5.93 3.28
C PHE A 57 -5.32 5.86 2.34
N GLY A 58 -5.09 6.30 1.13
CA GLY A 58 -6.05 6.53 0.05
C GLY A 58 -5.58 7.68 -0.82
N PHE A 59 -5.18 7.41 -2.06
CA PHE A 59 -4.72 8.45 -2.99
C PHE A 59 -5.74 9.57 -3.19
N TRP A 60 -7.01 9.22 -3.24
CA TRP A 60 -8.16 10.12 -3.16
C TRP A 60 -9.05 9.66 -2.00
N PRO A 61 -8.88 10.21 -0.80
CA PRO A 61 -9.61 9.78 0.39
C PRO A 61 -11.13 9.79 0.16
N LYS A 62 -11.83 8.79 0.69
CA LYS A 62 -13.27 8.63 0.43
C LYS A 62 -14.10 9.82 0.93
N PHE A 63 -13.69 10.43 2.04
CA PHE A 63 -14.36 11.61 2.58
C PHE A 63 -14.24 12.86 1.68
N MET A 64 -13.23 12.90 0.79
CA MET A 64 -13.05 13.98 -0.20
C MET A 64 -13.72 13.69 -1.55
N GLN A 65 -14.18 12.46 -1.77
CA GLN A 65 -14.82 12.10 -3.04
C GLN A 65 -16.27 12.59 -3.06
N PRO A 66 -16.72 13.23 -4.18
CA PRO A 66 -18.12 13.60 -4.33
C PRO A 66 -19.00 12.35 -4.34
N ASP A 67 -20.25 12.53 -3.93
CA ASP A 67 -21.27 11.51 -4.15
C ASP A 67 -21.56 11.39 -5.64
N ARG A 68 -21.60 10.18 -6.14
CA ARG A 68 -21.91 9.85 -7.53
C ARG A 68 -23.14 8.96 -7.58
N HIS A 69 -23.94 9.11 -8.63
CA HIS A 69 -25.13 8.32 -8.83
C HIS A 69 -25.09 7.70 -10.24
N ASP A 70 -25.71 6.55 -10.40
CA ASP A 70 -25.93 5.94 -11.72
C ASP A 70 -27.09 6.62 -12.45
N ASP A 71 -27.35 6.20 -13.69
CA ASP A 71 -28.42 6.75 -14.54
C ASP A 71 -29.82 6.54 -13.97
N LYS A 72 -29.96 5.67 -12.94
CA LYS A 72 -31.20 5.41 -12.22
C LYS A 72 -31.29 6.16 -10.89
N GLY A 73 -30.33 7.05 -10.61
CA GLY A 73 -30.27 7.83 -9.37
C GLY A 73 -29.78 7.07 -8.15
N LYS A 74 -29.30 5.81 -8.30
CA LYS A 74 -28.76 5.04 -7.20
C LYS A 74 -27.35 5.52 -6.87
N LYS A 75 -27.09 5.79 -5.58
CA LYS A 75 -25.76 6.19 -5.10
C LYS A 75 -24.71 5.12 -5.39
N LEU A 76 -23.66 5.49 -6.09
CA LEU A 76 -22.52 4.65 -6.38
C LEU A 76 -21.57 4.59 -5.19
N ARG A 77 -20.91 3.44 -5.02
CA ARG A 77 -19.85 3.27 -4.03
C ARG A 77 -18.68 4.21 -4.36
N LYS A 78 -18.09 4.80 -3.33
CA LYS A 78 -16.85 5.57 -3.47
C LYS A 78 -15.69 4.69 -3.94
N LEU A 79 -14.77 5.29 -4.67
CA LEU A 79 -13.61 4.56 -5.20
C LEU A 79 -12.69 4.14 -4.06
N ASP A 80 -12.22 2.92 -4.13
CA ASP A 80 -11.12 2.47 -3.29
C ASP A 80 -9.80 2.83 -3.99
N THR A 81 -8.98 3.65 -3.35
CA THR A 81 -7.76 4.20 -3.92
C THR A 81 -6.54 3.97 -3.05
N VAL A 82 -6.59 2.96 -2.17
CA VAL A 82 -5.47 2.58 -1.30
C VAL A 82 -4.39 1.79 -2.04
N ASN A 83 -4.75 1.19 -3.20
CA ASN A 83 -3.83 0.47 -4.07
C ASN A 83 -3.91 1.00 -5.50
N ALA A 84 -2.76 1.14 -6.14
CA ALA A 84 -2.64 1.40 -7.57
C ALA A 84 -1.84 0.27 -8.23
N ARG A 85 -2.33 -0.23 -9.38
CA ARG A 85 -1.63 -1.25 -10.16
C ARG A 85 -0.40 -0.62 -10.82
N GLY A 86 0.78 -1.12 -10.51
CA GLY A 86 2.04 -0.62 -11.04
C GLY A 86 2.11 -0.73 -12.57
N GLU A 87 1.52 -1.79 -13.12
CA GLU A 87 1.43 -2.01 -14.56
C GLU A 87 0.63 -0.92 -15.29
N GLU A 88 -0.38 -0.37 -14.63
CA GLU A 88 -1.34 0.56 -15.22
C GLU A 88 -1.21 2.00 -14.70
N VAL A 89 -0.32 2.26 -13.73
CA VAL A 89 -0.23 3.54 -13.01
C VAL A 89 0.00 4.73 -13.94
N ALA A 90 0.76 4.52 -15.04
CA ALA A 90 1.05 5.55 -16.04
C ALA A 90 -0.16 5.89 -16.93
N GLU A 91 -1.13 4.99 -17.04
CA GLU A 91 -2.27 5.10 -17.97
C GLU A 91 -3.55 5.55 -17.25
N LYS A 92 -3.70 5.16 -15.98
CA LYS A 92 -4.90 5.49 -15.19
C LYS A 92 -4.97 6.98 -14.89
N ARG A 93 -6.03 7.63 -15.39
CA ARG A 93 -6.29 9.07 -15.26
C ARG A 93 -6.08 9.60 -13.81
N LEU A 94 -6.40 8.79 -12.81
CA LEU A 94 -6.25 9.17 -11.41
C LEU A 94 -4.79 9.31 -10.99
N TYR A 95 -3.92 8.42 -11.47
CA TYR A 95 -2.53 8.26 -11.00
C TYR A 95 -1.47 8.80 -11.96
N GLN A 96 -1.77 8.84 -13.27
CA GLN A 96 -0.81 9.13 -14.34
C GLN A 96 -0.01 10.43 -14.13
N ARG A 97 -0.66 11.47 -13.58
CA ARG A 97 0.00 12.75 -13.33
C ARG A 97 1.04 12.60 -12.22
N ALA A 98 0.64 12.05 -11.07
CA ALA A 98 1.56 11.84 -9.94
C ALA A 98 2.73 10.94 -10.33
N TRP A 99 2.47 9.89 -11.13
CA TRP A 99 3.49 9.00 -11.66
C TRP A 99 4.50 9.74 -12.53
N ARG A 100 4.02 10.50 -13.52
CA ARG A 100 4.87 11.27 -14.44
C ARG A 100 5.63 12.39 -13.73
N ASP A 101 4.98 13.09 -12.81
CA ASP A 101 5.56 14.22 -12.09
C ASP A 101 6.54 13.75 -10.98
N GLY A 102 6.75 12.43 -10.82
CA GLY A 102 7.67 11.87 -9.83
C GLY A 102 7.20 12.05 -8.39
N GLN A 103 5.87 12.10 -8.15
CA GLN A 103 5.31 12.17 -6.79
C GLN A 103 5.34 10.78 -6.15
N ARG A 104 6.54 10.28 -5.86
CA ARG A 104 6.80 9.00 -5.22
C ARG A 104 7.00 9.17 -3.74
N CYS A 105 6.64 8.14 -2.99
CA CYS A 105 6.82 8.11 -1.54
C CYS A 105 7.21 6.70 -1.09
N LEU A 106 7.76 6.63 0.11
CA LEU A 106 7.93 5.38 0.83
C LEU A 106 6.85 5.29 1.90
N ILE A 107 6.18 4.15 1.98
CA ILE A 107 5.16 3.88 3.00
C ILE A 107 5.75 2.87 3.98
N PRO A 108 6.19 3.31 5.17
CA PRO A 108 6.76 2.42 6.16
C PRO A 108 5.74 1.43 6.68
N ALA A 109 6.09 0.15 6.67
CA ALA A 109 5.24 -0.93 7.14
C ALA A 109 6.06 -1.99 7.90
N GLN A 110 5.47 -2.60 8.90
CA GLN A 110 6.02 -3.79 9.54
C GLN A 110 5.51 -5.06 8.88
N TYR A 111 4.25 -5.06 8.48
CA TYR A 111 3.63 -6.10 7.66
C TYR A 111 2.35 -5.56 6.99
N VAL A 112 1.95 -6.22 5.94
CA VAL A 112 0.63 -6.04 5.32
C VAL A 112 -0.28 -7.20 5.70
N VAL A 113 -1.60 -6.97 5.68
CA VAL A 113 -2.59 -7.99 6.04
C VAL A 113 -3.43 -8.34 4.83
N GLU A 114 -3.45 -9.62 4.46
CA GLU A 114 -4.16 -10.12 3.30
C GLU A 114 -5.07 -11.32 3.67
N PRO A 115 -6.25 -11.45 3.06
CA PRO A 115 -7.11 -12.61 3.27
C PRO A 115 -6.55 -13.81 2.52
N SER A 116 -6.61 -14.99 3.15
CA SER A 116 -6.28 -16.28 2.57
C SER A 116 -7.45 -17.23 2.75
N TYR A 117 -7.61 -18.19 1.82
CA TYR A 117 -8.68 -19.20 1.83
C TYR A 117 -8.07 -20.59 1.66
N PRO A 118 -7.31 -21.08 2.66
CA PRO A 118 -6.52 -22.33 2.55
C PRO A 118 -7.38 -23.59 2.37
N HIS A 119 -8.66 -23.51 2.68
CA HIS A 119 -9.61 -24.64 2.57
C HIS A 119 -10.56 -24.49 1.38
N ALA A 120 -10.28 -23.57 0.46
CA ALA A 120 -11.11 -23.39 -0.72
C ALA A 120 -11.05 -24.61 -1.64
N THR A 121 -12.21 -25.08 -2.09
CA THR A 121 -12.33 -26.22 -3.01
C THR A 121 -13.19 -25.86 -4.23
N PRO A 122 -12.86 -26.37 -5.43
CA PRO A 122 -13.70 -26.16 -6.60
C PRO A 122 -15.04 -26.91 -6.48
N LYS A 123 -16.12 -26.27 -6.92
CA LYS A 123 -17.45 -26.88 -6.97
C LYS A 123 -17.68 -27.62 -8.29
N ALA A 124 -18.40 -28.72 -8.26
CA ALA A 124 -18.72 -29.53 -9.45
C ALA A 124 -19.46 -28.75 -10.55
N GLY A 125 -20.25 -27.72 -10.20
CA GLY A 125 -20.97 -26.84 -11.13
C GLY A 125 -20.21 -25.56 -11.53
N GLY A 126 -18.92 -25.46 -11.20
CA GLY A 126 -18.09 -24.26 -11.37
C GLY A 126 -18.10 -23.32 -10.16
N GLY A 127 -17.09 -22.48 -10.06
CA GLY A 127 -16.87 -21.62 -8.90
C GLY A 127 -16.19 -22.35 -7.74
N TRP A 128 -16.18 -21.70 -6.58
CA TRP A 128 -15.44 -22.16 -5.39
C TRP A 128 -16.32 -22.25 -4.14
N ASP A 129 -16.11 -23.27 -3.35
CA ASP A 129 -16.41 -23.24 -1.92
C ASP A 129 -15.18 -22.70 -1.21
N ARG A 130 -15.28 -21.48 -0.67
CA ARG A 130 -14.12 -20.75 -0.15
C ARG A 130 -13.69 -21.20 1.24
N GLY A 131 -14.62 -21.77 1.99
CA GLY A 131 -14.38 -22.02 3.41
C GLY A 131 -14.17 -20.74 4.22
N PRO A 132 -13.67 -20.85 5.47
CA PRO A 132 -13.38 -19.71 6.31
C PRO A 132 -12.18 -18.90 5.78
N CYS A 133 -12.28 -17.57 5.92
CA CYS A 133 -11.18 -16.66 5.65
C CYS A 133 -10.18 -16.67 6.81
N VAL A 134 -8.91 -16.81 6.49
CA VAL A 134 -7.80 -16.66 7.43
C VAL A 134 -7.01 -15.40 7.03
N TRP A 135 -6.96 -14.42 7.93
CA TRP A 135 -6.15 -13.24 7.71
C TRP A 135 -4.68 -13.55 7.97
N GLN A 136 -3.84 -13.21 7.02
CA GLN A 136 -2.40 -13.43 7.07
C GLN A 136 -1.68 -12.09 7.14
N ARG A 137 -0.76 -11.93 8.10
CA ARG A 137 0.25 -10.88 8.07
C ARG A 137 1.41 -11.35 7.18
N ILE A 138 1.89 -10.47 6.33
CA ILE A 138 2.97 -10.73 5.37
C ILE A 138 4.04 -9.67 5.55
N GLY A 139 5.28 -10.10 5.72
CA GLY A 139 6.43 -9.23 5.94
C GLY A 139 7.73 -9.87 5.50
N LEU A 140 8.85 -9.22 5.85
CA LEU A 140 10.17 -9.80 5.68
C LEU A 140 10.36 -11.00 6.60
N ALA A 141 11.23 -11.93 6.24
CA ALA A 141 11.43 -13.20 6.94
C ALA A 141 11.80 -13.02 8.43
N ASP A 142 12.49 -11.95 8.77
CA ASP A 142 12.87 -11.57 10.13
C ASP A 142 11.87 -10.62 10.82
N TRP A 143 10.76 -10.29 10.16
CA TRP A 143 9.75 -9.33 10.62
C TRP A 143 10.29 -7.91 10.82
N SER A 144 11.44 -7.58 10.27
CA SER A 144 11.92 -6.19 10.24
C SER A 144 10.97 -5.31 9.43
N ALA A 145 10.95 -4.01 9.77
CA ALA A 145 10.17 -3.05 9.01
C ALA A 145 10.82 -2.79 7.64
N TYR A 146 9.98 -2.45 6.67
CA TYR A 146 10.35 -2.14 5.28
C TYR A 146 9.52 -0.97 4.77
N CYS A 147 9.83 -0.50 3.57
CA CYS A 147 8.98 0.48 2.91
C CYS A 147 8.31 -0.12 1.67
N VAL A 148 7.02 0.16 1.53
CA VAL A 148 6.26 -0.12 0.31
C VAL A 148 6.40 1.07 -0.63
N ALA A 149 6.65 0.79 -1.92
CA ALA A 149 6.62 1.80 -2.96
C ALA A 149 5.23 2.41 -3.08
N GLY A 150 5.16 3.72 -3.00
CA GLY A 150 3.91 4.45 -3.11
C GLY A 150 4.00 5.66 -4.03
N ILE A 151 2.84 6.19 -4.37
CA ILE A 151 2.70 7.51 -4.96
C ILE A 151 1.76 8.34 -4.10
N TRP A 152 1.93 9.65 -4.15
CA TRP A 152 1.18 10.56 -3.31
C TRP A 152 0.60 11.73 -4.09
N ARG A 153 -0.36 12.42 -3.48
CA ARG A 153 -0.95 13.65 -4.00
C ARG A 153 -1.27 14.60 -2.86
N ARG A 154 -1.03 15.88 -3.11
CA ARG A 154 -1.42 16.96 -2.22
C ARG A 154 -2.84 17.44 -2.57
N TYR A 155 -3.64 17.65 -1.54
CA TYR A 155 -4.93 18.33 -1.61
C TYR A 155 -4.89 19.57 -0.73
N GLN A 156 -5.56 20.61 -1.17
CA GLN A 156 -5.76 21.81 -0.37
C GLN A 156 -7.26 21.92 -0.09
N GLY A 157 -7.63 21.98 1.19
CA GLY A 157 -9.00 22.22 1.61
C GLY A 157 -9.36 23.70 1.48
N ASP A 158 -10.65 23.99 1.46
CA ASP A 158 -11.16 25.36 1.44
C ASP A 158 -10.75 26.15 2.68
N ASP A 159 -10.46 25.49 3.77
CA ASP A 159 -9.94 26.05 5.03
C ASP A 159 -8.41 26.30 5.00
N GLY A 160 -7.77 26.12 3.84
CA GLY A 160 -6.33 26.28 3.65
C GLY A 160 -5.49 25.10 4.18
N ARG A 161 -6.08 24.10 4.81
CA ARG A 161 -5.35 22.92 5.30
C ARG A 161 -4.86 22.09 4.13
N VAL A 162 -3.64 21.60 4.26
CA VAL A 162 -3.03 20.68 3.30
C VAL A 162 -3.20 19.25 3.80
N LEU A 163 -3.68 18.38 2.93
CA LEU A 163 -3.79 16.95 3.17
C LEU A 163 -3.00 16.21 2.09
N ILE A 164 -2.28 15.17 2.47
CA ILE A 164 -1.58 14.28 1.57
C ILE A 164 -2.36 12.97 1.51
N GLY A 165 -2.74 12.54 0.31
CA GLY A 165 -3.25 11.21 0.07
C GLY A 165 -2.15 10.33 -0.53
N MET A 166 -2.05 9.07 -0.08
CA MET A 166 -1.07 8.12 -0.56
C MET A 166 -1.72 6.80 -0.99
N THR A 167 -1.07 6.08 -1.89
CA THR A 167 -1.47 4.74 -2.33
C THR A 167 -0.27 3.84 -2.47
N MET A 168 -0.43 2.57 -2.09
CA MET A 168 0.56 1.53 -2.32
C MET A 168 0.54 1.07 -3.78
N LEU A 169 1.71 0.83 -4.36
CA LEU A 169 1.83 0.17 -5.66
C LEU A 169 1.79 -1.34 -5.48
N THR A 170 1.04 -2.00 -6.35
CA THR A 170 0.90 -3.46 -6.37
C THR A 170 1.17 -4.00 -7.75
N LEU A 171 1.63 -5.25 -7.83
CA LEU A 171 1.85 -5.97 -9.08
C LEU A 171 1.02 -7.26 -9.11
N ASN A 172 0.81 -7.80 -10.31
CA ASN A 172 0.29 -9.15 -10.47
C ASN A 172 1.22 -10.15 -9.76
N ALA A 173 0.63 -11.06 -9.02
CA ALA A 173 1.34 -12.01 -8.16
C ALA A 173 0.81 -13.45 -8.32
N ASP A 174 0.17 -13.77 -9.46
CA ASP A 174 -0.38 -15.10 -9.71
C ASP A 174 0.70 -16.20 -9.65
N GLU A 175 1.93 -15.87 -10.06
CA GLU A 175 3.07 -16.79 -10.03
C GLU A 175 3.96 -16.63 -8.78
N HIS A 176 3.70 -15.63 -7.92
CA HIS A 176 4.53 -15.40 -6.75
C HIS A 176 4.28 -16.44 -5.66
N PRO A 177 5.29 -17.20 -5.17
CA PRO A 177 5.10 -18.36 -4.30
C PRO A 177 4.27 -18.08 -3.04
N LEU A 178 4.37 -16.87 -2.45
CA LEU A 178 3.67 -16.48 -1.24
C LEU A 178 2.36 -15.75 -1.54
N PHE A 179 2.37 -14.70 -2.38
CA PHE A 179 1.16 -13.90 -2.62
C PHE A 179 0.08 -14.65 -3.38
N LYS A 180 0.41 -15.67 -4.20
CA LYS A 180 -0.58 -16.52 -4.88
C LYS A 180 -1.52 -17.27 -3.92
N LEU A 181 -1.11 -17.43 -2.66
CA LEU A 181 -1.92 -18.08 -1.62
C LEU A 181 -2.93 -17.13 -0.98
N MET A 182 -2.85 -15.85 -1.30
CA MET A 182 -3.72 -14.82 -0.76
C MET A 182 -4.93 -14.59 -1.67
N HIS A 183 -5.89 -13.79 -1.17
CA HIS A 183 -7.13 -13.47 -1.86
C HIS A 183 -8.01 -14.68 -2.15
N ARG A 184 -9.17 -14.43 -2.74
CA ARG A 184 -10.09 -15.52 -3.14
C ARG A 184 -9.50 -16.30 -4.31
N PRO A 185 -9.80 -17.60 -4.43
CA PRO A 185 -9.26 -18.42 -5.51
C PRO A 185 -9.51 -17.86 -6.91
N GLU A 186 -10.66 -17.22 -7.11
CA GLU A 186 -11.09 -16.65 -8.39
C GLU A 186 -10.54 -15.24 -8.67
N ASP A 187 -9.99 -14.58 -7.66
CA ASP A 187 -9.45 -13.22 -7.82
C ASP A 187 -8.03 -13.25 -8.38
N GLU A 188 -7.70 -12.27 -9.23
CA GLU A 188 -6.32 -11.98 -9.58
C GLU A 188 -5.47 -11.76 -8.32
N LYS A 189 -4.32 -12.39 -8.27
CA LYS A 189 -3.40 -12.27 -7.14
C LYS A 189 -2.58 -10.99 -7.28
N ARG A 190 -2.48 -10.26 -6.19
CA ARG A 190 -1.75 -8.99 -6.15
C ARG A 190 -0.80 -8.98 -4.96
N GLY A 191 0.42 -8.49 -5.16
CA GLY A 191 1.40 -8.26 -4.10
C GLY A 191 1.80 -6.79 -4.05
N VAL A 192 2.06 -6.26 -2.86
CA VAL A 192 2.62 -4.92 -2.68
C VAL A 192 4.07 -4.91 -3.12
N VAL A 193 4.52 -3.78 -3.67
CA VAL A 193 5.93 -3.58 -4.06
C VAL A 193 6.72 -3.17 -2.83
N MET A 194 7.44 -4.10 -2.23
CA MET A 194 8.41 -3.82 -1.16
C MET A 194 9.73 -3.39 -1.79
N LEU A 195 10.28 -2.28 -1.37
CA LEU A 195 11.56 -1.79 -1.86
C LEU A 195 12.69 -2.28 -0.96
N ARG A 196 13.86 -2.50 -1.54
CA ARG A 196 15.10 -2.68 -0.78
C ARG A 196 15.58 -1.34 -0.22
N PRO A 197 16.17 -1.29 0.97
CA PRO A 197 16.71 -0.05 1.52
C PRO A 197 17.66 0.69 0.57
N ALA A 198 18.48 -0.04 -0.19
CA ALA A 198 19.39 0.54 -1.18
C ALA A 198 18.68 1.30 -2.31
N ASP A 199 17.40 1.02 -2.56
CA ASP A 199 16.62 1.63 -3.64
C ASP A 199 15.78 2.82 -3.16
N TYR A 200 15.74 3.11 -1.84
CA TYR A 200 14.84 4.12 -1.28
C TYR A 200 15.13 5.52 -1.80
N ASP A 201 16.38 5.92 -1.85
CA ASP A 201 16.78 7.22 -2.32
C ASP A 201 16.48 7.40 -3.81
N GLU A 202 16.85 6.41 -4.63
CA GLU A 202 16.56 6.46 -6.06
C GLU A 202 15.04 6.47 -6.32
N TRP A 203 14.26 5.67 -5.58
CA TRP A 203 12.80 5.67 -5.70
C TRP A 203 12.21 7.06 -5.43
N LEU A 204 12.66 7.74 -4.40
CA LEU A 204 12.15 9.08 -4.04
C LEU A 204 12.54 10.15 -5.04
N HIS A 205 13.76 10.13 -5.58
CA HIS A 205 14.34 11.27 -6.30
C HIS A 205 14.40 11.10 -7.81
N THR A 206 14.35 9.85 -8.36
CA THR A 206 14.45 9.66 -9.81
C THR A 206 13.34 10.41 -10.54
N LYS A 207 13.72 11.16 -11.58
CA LYS A 207 12.78 11.79 -12.51
C LYS A 207 12.55 10.91 -13.75
N ASN A 208 13.35 9.87 -13.90
CA ASN A 208 13.22 8.92 -14.99
C ASN A 208 12.09 7.93 -14.70
N VAL A 209 11.01 8.01 -15.49
CA VAL A 209 9.83 7.14 -15.35
C VAL A 209 10.17 5.68 -15.60
N GLU A 210 11.08 5.38 -16.51
CA GLU A 210 11.48 4.00 -16.82
C GLU A 210 12.37 3.40 -15.72
N ALA A 211 13.26 4.22 -15.11
CA ALA A 211 14.01 3.79 -13.92
C ALA A 211 13.06 3.45 -12.76
N ALA A 212 12.07 4.32 -12.50
CA ALA A 212 11.05 4.06 -11.51
C ALA A 212 10.24 2.79 -11.82
N ARG A 213 9.91 2.55 -13.10
CA ARG A 213 9.20 1.34 -13.52
C ARG A 213 10.04 0.08 -13.29
N ALA A 214 11.34 0.13 -13.55
CA ALA A 214 12.25 -1.00 -13.35
C ALA A 214 12.36 -1.43 -11.86
N MET A 215 12.13 -0.50 -10.93
CA MET A 215 12.10 -0.80 -9.49
C MET A 215 10.79 -1.47 -9.04
N LEU A 216 9.75 -1.49 -9.88
CA LEU A 216 8.50 -2.18 -9.56
C LEU A 216 8.67 -3.70 -9.74
N GLN A 217 9.07 -4.36 -8.68
CA GLN A 217 9.25 -5.81 -8.62
C GLN A 217 8.65 -6.36 -7.33
N LEU A 218 8.15 -7.59 -7.38
CA LEU A 218 7.76 -8.29 -6.17
C LEU A 218 9.02 -8.73 -5.42
N TYR A 219 8.97 -8.62 -4.09
CA TYR A 219 10.07 -9.04 -3.24
C TYR A 219 10.25 -10.56 -3.30
N PRO A 220 11.48 -11.10 -3.29
CA PRO A 220 11.70 -12.55 -3.36
C PRO A 220 11.00 -13.30 -2.22
N ALA A 221 10.28 -14.36 -2.56
CA ALA A 221 9.45 -15.10 -1.60
C ALA A 221 10.26 -15.80 -0.50
N ASP A 222 11.51 -16.17 -0.78
CA ASP A 222 12.44 -16.80 0.17
C ASP A 222 13.00 -15.80 1.21
N GLU A 223 12.87 -14.51 0.95
CA GLU A 223 13.19 -13.43 1.90
C GLU A 223 11.94 -12.93 2.65
N MET A 224 10.78 -13.55 2.45
CA MET A 224 9.50 -13.17 3.04
C MET A 224 8.90 -14.26 3.92
N CYS A 225 7.97 -13.87 4.77
CA CYS A 225 7.17 -14.81 5.55
C CYS A 225 5.70 -14.38 5.64
N ALA A 226 4.85 -15.36 5.94
CA ALA A 226 3.45 -15.14 6.28
C ALA A 226 3.10 -15.88 7.57
N ALA A 227 2.23 -15.29 8.38
CA ALA A 227 1.69 -15.92 9.58
C ALA A 227 0.26 -15.45 9.82
N PRO A 228 -0.59 -16.23 10.50
CA PRO A 228 -1.93 -15.77 10.87
C PRO A 228 -1.86 -14.46 11.66
N ASP A 229 -2.66 -13.46 11.24
CA ASP A 229 -2.73 -12.17 11.92
C ASP A 229 -3.63 -12.23 13.16
N ARG A 230 -4.73 -12.99 13.07
CA ARG A 230 -5.71 -13.20 14.13
C ARG A 230 -6.07 -14.67 14.22
N PRO A 231 -6.32 -15.18 15.44
CA PRO A 231 -6.83 -16.55 15.56
C PRO A 231 -8.12 -16.69 14.74
N ALA A 232 -8.25 -17.79 14.04
CA ALA A 232 -9.51 -18.13 13.35
C ALA A 232 -10.64 -18.12 14.39
N LYS A 233 -11.69 -17.35 14.12
CA LYS A 233 -12.91 -17.35 14.95
C LYS A 233 -13.74 -18.58 14.64
#